data_50b2979a9676c66cbfdb910c5ffaacff
#
_entry.id   50b2979a9676c66cbfdb910c5ffaacff
#
_cell.length_a   1.000
_cell.length_b   1.000
_cell.length_c   1.000
_cell.angle_alpha   90.00
_cell.angle_beta   90.00
_cell.angle_gamma   90.00
#
_symmetry.space_group_name_H-M   'P 1'
#
loop_
_entity.id
_entity.type
_entity.pdbx_description
1 polymer ?
#
loop_
_entity_poly.entity_id
_entity_poly.type
_entity_poly.pdbx_seq_one_letter_code
_entity_poly.pdbx_strand_id
1 'polypeptide(L)'
;MVYELLGHSIDIESSRITESRKTIHEQLAEYGTGDRSHFELTIDLSSGFMGEVQRELCAIPYGETRTYGDVAERLDTAPIAVGQACGRNPLPIVVPCHRVVGTDSLRGYMYPGLQEKLIELERKHRVQHRLTDRITK
;
A
#
# COMPACT_ATOMS: atom_id res chain seq x y z
N MET A 1 -3.22 -4.95 -15.24
CA MET A 1 -2.43 -4.04 -16.10
C MET A 1 -1.12 -3.71 -15.41
N VAL A 2 -0.01 -3.75 -16.12
CA VAL A 2 1.33 -3.64 -15.52
C VAL A 2 1.79 -2.19 -15.47
N TYR A 3 2.35 -1.80 -14.33
CA TYR A 3 2.94 -0.47 -14.09
C TYR A 3 4.36 -0.66 -13.55
N GLU A 4 5.22 0.32 -13.78
CA GLU A 4 6.58 0.31 -13.28
C GLU A 4 6.70 1.19 -12.03
N LEU A 5 7.39 0.69 -11.00
CA LEU A 5 7.66 1.45 -9.77
C LEU A 5 9.00 0.99 -9.18
N LEU A 6 9.93 1.92 -8.99
CA LEU A 6 11.23 1.66 -8.36
C LEU A 6 11.97 0.45 -8.97
N GLY A 7 11.87 0.30 -10.30
CA GLY A 7 12.51 -0.79 -11.03
C GLY A 7 11.78 -2.12 -11.00
N HIS A 8 10.57 -2.15 -10.47
CA HIS A 8 9.74 -3.36 -10.42
C HIS A 8 8.50 -3.21 -11.29
N SER A 9 8.09 -4.30 -11.94
CA SER A 9 6.84 -4.37 -12.67
C SER A 9 5.73 -4.82 -11.72
N ILE A 10 4.68 -4.03 -11.60
CA ILE A 10 3.59 -4.25 -10.66
C ILE A 10 2.29 -4.44 -11.43
N ASP A 11 1.58 -5.52 -11.15
CA ASP A 11 0.27 -5.76 -11.77
C ASP A 11 -0.84 -5.22 -10.89
N ILE A 12 -1.54 -4.20 -11.39
CA ILE A 12 -2.67 -3.57 -10.70
C ILE A 12 -3.94 -3.85 -11.49
N GLU A 13 -4.98 -4.32 -10.82
CA GLU A 13 -6.29 -4.56 -11.43
C GLU A 13 -6.99 -3.22 -11.67
N SER A 14 -6.60 -2.56 -12.76
CA SER A 14 -7.02 -1.19 -13.07
C SER A 14 -8.51 -1.05 -13.34
N SER A 15 -9.23 -2.15 -13.61
CA SER A 15 -10.69 -2.14 -13.74
C SER A 15 -11.39 -1.71 -12.43
N ARG A 16 -10.69 -1.80 -11.31
CA ARG A 16 -11.20 -1.35 -10.00
C ARG A 16 -10.88 0.11 -9.69
N ILE A 17 -10.23 0.81 -10.62
CA ILE A 17 -9.88 2.23 -10.47
C ILE A 17 -10.60 3.02 -11.56
N THR A 18 -11.33 4.05 -11.15
CA THR A 18 -12.13 4.88 -12.08
C THR A 18 -11.24 5.72 -12.99
N GLU A 19 -10.16 6.28 -12.47
CA GLU A 19 -9.27 7.17 -13.21
C GLU A 19 -8.54 6.44 -14.34
N SER A 20 -8.06 7.21 -15.33
CA SER A 20 -7.38 6.66 -16.48
C SER A 20 -6.03 6.05 -16.15
N ARG A 21 -5.54 5.18 -17.01
CA ARG A 21 -4.20 4.60 -16.90
C ARG A 21 -3.13 5.69 -16.78
N LYS A 22 -3.27 6.77 -17.54
CA LYS A 22 -2.33 7.89 -17.48
C LYS A 22 -2.28 8.51 -16.10
N THR A 23 -3.43 8.76 -15.49
CA THR A 23 -3.53 9.32 -14.15
C THR A 23 -2.90 8.40 -13.12
N ILE A 24 -3.18 7.09 -13.20
CA ILE A 24 -2.59 6.10 -12.29
C ILE A 24 -1.06 6.11 -12.43
N HIS A 25 -0.57 6.09 -13.65
CA HIS A 25 0.87 6.09 -13.94
C HIS A 25 1.55 7.34 -13.38
N GLU A 26 0.95 8.51 -13.57
CA GLU A 26 1.48 9.78 -13.06
C GLU A 26 1.57 9.78 -11.53
N GLN A 27 0.53 9.30 -10.86
CA GLN A 27 0.52 9.24 -9.39
C GLN A 27 1.52 8.23 -8.85
N LEU A 28 1.67 7.08 -9.49
CA LEU A 28 2.70 6.12 -9.11
C LEU A 28 4.11 6.70 -9.27
N ALA A 29 4.35 7.44 -10.35
CA ALA A 29 5.65 8.10 -10.56
C ALA A 29 5.94 9.12 -9.45
N GLU A 30 4.97 9.95 -9.11
CA GLU A 30 5.08 10.92 -8.02
C GLU A 30 5.32 10.24 -6.66
N TYR A 31 4.63 9.13 -6.42
CA TYR A 31 4.82 8.35 -5.20
C TYR A 31 6.25 7.78 -5.16
N GLY A 32 6.74 7.26 -6.27
CA GLY A 32 8.08 6.68 -6.37
C GLY A 32 9.21 7.66 -6.14
N THR A 33 9.00 8.96 -6.40
CA THR A 33 9.99 10.00 -6.15
C THR A 33 9.85 10.65 -4.76
N GLY A 34 8.83 10.26 -4.00
CA GLY A 34 8.55 10.85 -2.70
C GLY A 34 7.70 12.11 -2.75
N ASP A 35 7.25 12.51 -3.92
CA ASP A 35 6.44 13.73 -4.10
C ASP A 35 4.98 13.55 -3.70
N ARG A 36 4.54 12.32 -3.50
CA ARG A 36 3.16 11.99 -3.15
C ARG A 36 3.12 11.00 -2.00
N SER A 37 2.26 11.26 -1.02
CA SER A 37 2.08 10.38 0.15
C SER A 37 0.82 9.53 0.09
N HIS A 38 -0.14 9.89 -0.73
CA HIS A 38 -1.41 9.16 -0.87
C HIS A 38 -1.89 9.26 -2.31
N PHE A 39 -2.83 8.39 -2.66
CA PHE A 39 -3.36 8.36 -4.03
C PHE A 39 -4.73 9.03 -4.08
N GLU A 40 -4.91 9.91 -5.05
CA GLU A 40 -6.19 10.53 -5.34
C GLU A 40 -6.88 9.73 -6.43
N LEU A 41 -7.28 8.51 -6.08
CA LEU A 41 -7.89 7.55 -6.99
C LEU A 41 -9.20 7.04 -6.39
N THR A 42 -10.20 6.90 -7.24
CA THR A 42 -11.49 6.31 -6.86
C THR A 42 -11.38 4.81 -7.07
N ILE A 43 -11.31 4.07 -5.96
CA ILE A 43 -11.08 2.63 -6.02
C ILE A 43 -12.30 1.85 -5.55
N ASP A 44 -12.48 0.67 -6.16
CA ASP A 44 -13.52 -0.28 -5.81
C ASP A 44 -12.88 -1.40 -5.00
N LEU A 45 -13.06 -1.36 -3.68
CA LEU A 45 -12.52 -2.38 -2.79
C LEU A 45 -13.26 -3.70 -2.98
N SER A 46 -12.57 -4.79 -2.66
CA SER A 46 -13.15 -6.13 -2.73
C SER A 46 -14.25 -6.30 -1.70
N SER A 47 -15.10 -7.30 -1.89
CA SER A 47 -16.12 -7.68 -0.91
C SER A 47 -15.54 -8.65 0.12
N GLY A 48 -16.28 -8.89 1.19
CA GLY A 48 -15.93 -9.87 2.21
C GLY A 48 -14.65 -9.57 2.97
N PHE A 49 -13.95 -10.62 3.36
CA PHE A 49 -12.74 -10.51 4.17
C PHE A 49 -11.64 -9.70 3.48
N MET A 50 -11.46 -9.88 2.18
CA MET A 50 -10.48 -9.10 1.43
C MET A 50 -10.74 -7.59 1.56
N GLY A 51 -12.00 -7.18 1.46
CA GLY A 51 -12.38 -5.77 1.62
C GLY A 51 -12.11 -5.26 3.04
N GLU A 52 -12.35 -6.08 4.05
CA GLU A 52 -12.04 -5.72 5.43
C GLU A 52 -10.55 -5.51 5.63
N VAL A 53 -9.72 -6.39 5.09
CA VAL A 53 -8.27 -6.25 5.13
C VAL A 53 -7.85 -4.98 4.40
N GLN A 54 -8.37 -4.75 3.19
CA GLN A 54 -8.03 -3.56 2.40
C GLN A 54 -8.33 -2.27 3.16
N ARG A 55 -9.47 -2.18 3.85
CA ARG A 55 -9.82 -1.00 4.65
C ARG A 55 -8.84 -0.78 5.80
N GLU A 56 -8.43 -1.86 6.49
CA GLU A 56 -7.41 -1.75 7.55
C GLU A 56 -6.06 -1.31 6.99
N LEU A 57 -5.67 -1.82 5.83
CA LEU A 57 -4.41 -1.42 5.19
C LEU A 57 -4.43 0.06 4.83
N CYS A 58 -5.54 0.55 4.27
CA CYS A 58 -5.68 1.96 3.91
C CYS A 58 -5.63 2.89 5.13
N ALA A 59 -5.90 2.38 6.32
CA ALA A 59 -5.83 3.15 7.55
C ALA A 59 -4.41 3.28 8.11
N ILE A 60 -3.43 2.53 7.58
CA ILE A 60 -2.04 2.64 8.00
C ILE A 60 -1.43 3.91 7.38
N PRO A 61 -0.98 4.87 8.21
CA PRO A 61 -0.45 6.12 7.67
C PRO A 61 0.84 5.94 6.88
N TYR A 62 1.07 6.86 5.96
CA TYR A 62 2.31 6.95 5.21
C TYR A 62 3.51 7.01 6.18
N GLY A 63 4.53 6.22 5.92
CA GLY A 63 5.73 6.18 6.74
C GLY A 63 5.63 5.32 7.98
N GLU A 64 4.50 4.64 8.19
CA GLU A 64 4.31 3.73 9.32
C GLU A 64 4.09 2.30 8.83
N THR A 65 4.36 1.35 9.72
CA THR A 65 4.15 -0.07 9.45
C THR A 65 3.33 -0.70 10.58
N ARG A 66 2.68 -1.80 10.26
CA ARG A 66 2.00 -2.66 11.23
C ARG A 66 2.45 -4.08 10.99
N THR A 67 2.40 -4.91 12.03
CA THR A 67 2.67 -6.33 11.85
C THR A 67 1.42 -7.06 11.37
N TYR A 68 1.59 -8.25 10.80
CA TYR A 68 0.46 -9.11 10.46
C TYR A 68 -0.39 -9.40 11.70
N GLY A 69 0.25 -9.55 12.87
CA GLY A 69 -0.44 -9.75 14.13
C GLY A 69 -1.29 -8.56 14.54
N ASP A 70 -0.78 -7.34 14.37
CA ASP A 70 -1.54 -6.12 14.68
C ASP A 70 -2.81 -6.01 13.85
N VAL A 71 -2.71 -6.27 12.56
CA VAL A 71 -3.86 -6.20 11.65
C VAL A 71 -4.86 -7.32 11.98
N ALA A 72 -4.34 -8.52 12.22
CA ALA A 72 -5.17 -9.67 12.57
C ALA A 72 -5.96 -9.43 13.86
N GLU A 73 -5.33 -8.84 14.86
CA GLU A 73 -6.01 -8.52 16.13
C GLU A 73 -7.17 -7.56 15.90
N ARG A 74 -6.98 -6.53 15.09
CA ARG A 74 -8.03 -5.56 14.78
C ARG A 74 -9.18 -6.17 14.01
N LEU A 75 -8.93 -7.21 13.20
CA LEU A 75 -9.95 -7.88 12.40
C LEU A 75 -10.48 -9.16 13.05
N ASP A 76 -10.04 -9.47 14.26
CA ASP A 76 -10.40 -10.68 14.99
C ASP A 76 -10.17 -11.93 14.16
N THR A 77 -8.96 -12.06 13.64
CA THR A 77 -8.56 -13.18 12.79
C THR A 77 -7.10 -13.59 13.08
N ALA A 78 -6.59 -14.57 12.33
CA ALA A 78 -5.21 -15.03 12.47
C ALA A 78 -4.25 -14.29 11.54
N PRO A 79 -2.99 -14.07 11.97
CA PRO A 79 -2.00 -13.40 11.11
C PRO A 79 -1.82 -14.04 9.73
N ILE A 80 -1.91 -15.37 9.64
CA ILE A 80 -1.77 -16.08 8.36
C ILE A 80 -2.89 -15.69 7.38
N ALA A 81 -4.09 -15.44 7.87
CA ALA A 81 -5.22 -15.01 7.04
C ALA A 81 -4.95 -13.62 6.46
N VAL A 82 -4.39 -12.71 7.25
CA VAL A 82 -3.99 -11.37 6.78
C VAL A 82 -2.89 -11.49 5.72
N GLY A 83 -1.88 -12.34 5.97
CA GLY A 83 -0.80 -12.57 5.01
C GLY A 83 -1.30 -13.08 3.67
N GLN A 84 -2.24 -14.03 3.68
CA GLN A 84 -2.83 -14.56 2.46
C GLN A 84 -3.62 -13.49 1.71
N ALA A 85 -4.37 -12.67 2.42
CA ALA A 85 -5.12 -11.55 1.81
C ALA A 85 -4.17 -10.53 1.19
N CYS A 86 -3.09 -10.15 1.88
CA CYS A 86 -2.08 -9.24 1.35
C CYS A 86 -1.46 -9.79 0.06
N GLY A 87 -1.18 -11.09 0.02
CA GLY A 87 -0.60 -11.74 -1.17
C GLY A 87 -1.55 -11.78 -2.36
N ARG A 88 -2.85 -11.58 -2.14
CA ARG A 88 -3.89 -11.60 -3.18
C ARG A 88 -4.50 -10.23 -3.44
N ASN A 89 -3.97 -9.18 -2.81
CA ASN A 89 -4.50 -7.82 -2.96
C ASN A 89 -4.43 -7.41 -4.44
N PRO A 90 -5.57 -7.11 -5.09
CA PRO A 90 -5.58 -6.74 -6.51
C PRO A 90 -5.07 -5.32 -6.79
N LEU A 91 -4.88 -4.51 -5.75
CA LEU A 91 -4.46 -3.12 -5.87
C LEU A 91 -3.19 -2.84 -5.06
N PRO A 92 -2.08 -3.57 -5.32
CA PRO A 92 -0.85 -3.34 -4.56
C PRO A 92 -0.39 -1.88 -4.70
N ILE A 93 0.25 -1.35 -3.70
CA ILE A 93 0.70 0.04 -3.57
C ILE A 93 -0.45 1.01 -3.31
N VAL A 94 -1.46 1.03 -4.15
CA VAL A 94 -2.65 1.89 -3.98
C VAL A 94 -3.35 1.54 -2.66
N VAL A 95 -3.56 0.24 -2.43
CA VAL A 95 -3.94 -0.29 -1.11
C VAL A 95 -2.64 -0.82 -0.50
N PRO A 96 -2.11 -0.16 0.55
CA PRO A 96 -0.71 -0.31 0.94
C PRO A 96 -0.37 -1.59 1.73
N CYS A 97 -0.49 -2.74 1.09
CA CYS A 97 -0.12 -4.02 1.70
C CYS A 97 1.37 -4.10 2.04
N HIS A 98 2.21 -3.26 1.42
CA HIS A 98 3.63 -3.17 1.74
C HIS A 98 3.90 -2.60 3.15
N ARG A 99 2.91 -1.98 3.78
CA ARG A 99 3.03 -1.43 5.15
C ARG A 99 2.77 -2.47 6.23
N VAL A 100 2.48 -3.71 5.85
CA VAL A 100 2.33 -4.81 6.80
C VAL A 100 3.56 -5.69 6.71
N VAL A 101 4.19 -5.94 7.85
CA VAL A 101 5.47 -6.66 7.94
C VAL A 101 5.37 -7.82 8.94
N GLY A 102 6.26 -8.81 8.79
CA GLY A 102 6.43 -9.85 9.79
C GLY A 102 7.22 -9.32 10.99
N THR A 103 7.08 -9.98 12.13
CA THR A 103 7.81 -9.60 13.34
C THR A 103 9.32 -9.84 13.20
N ASP A 104 9.70 -10.89 12.46
CA ASP A 104 11.08 -11.34 12.34
C ASP A 104 11.70 -11.06 10.97
N SER A 105 10.87 -10.73 9.97
CA SER A 105 11.36 -10.51 8.60
C SER A 105 10.28 -9.86 7.73
N LEU A 106 10.71 -9.35 6.56
CA LEU A 106 9.82 -8.75 5.56
C LEU A 106 9.28 -9.83 4.59
N ARG A 107 8.91 -10.99 5.14
CA ARG A 107 8.40 -12.09 4.32
C ARG A 107 6.94 -11.90 3.94
N GLY A 108 6.57 -12.47 2.81
CA GLY A 108 5.16 -12.55 2.36
C GLY A 108 4.71 -11.44 1.43
N TYR A 109 5.53 -10.43 1.19
CA TYR A 109 5.18 -9.43 0.20
C TYR A 109 5.34 -10.02 -1.20
N MET A 110 4.36 -9.73 -2.08
CA MET A 110 4.29 -10.31 -3.44
C MET A 110 5.41 -9.87 -4.38
N TYR A 111 6.11 -8.77 -4.07
CA TYR A 111 7.21 -8.25 -4.88
C TYR A 111 8.48 -8.19 -4.04
N PRO A 112 9.28 -9.28 -4.01
CA PRO A 112 10.51 -9.33 -3.21
C PRO A 112 11.48 -8.19 -3.55
N GLY A 113 12.03 -7.57 -2.52
CA GLY A 113 12.95 -6.43 -2.67
C GLY A 113 12.27 -5.08 -2.80
N LEU A 114 11.01 -5.04 -3.23
CA LEU A 114 10.28 -3.78 -3.37
C LEU A 114 9.79 -3.26 -2.02
N GLN A 115 9.37 -4.15 -1.12
CA GLN A 115 8.83 -3.74 0.17
C GLN A 115 9.81 -2.88 0.98
N GLU A 116 11.07 -3.29 1.05
CA GLU A 116 12.10 -2.53 1.76
C GLU A 116 12.29 -1.15 1.15
N LYS A 117 12.29 -1.06 -0.17
CA LYS A 117 12.43 0.20 -0.89
C LYS A 117 11.26 1.14 -0.60
N LEU A 118 10.05 0.61 -0.56
CA LEU A 118 8.85 1.41 -0.28
C LEU A 118 8.83 1.90 1.17
N ILE A 119 9.17 1.05 2.12
CA ILE A 119 9.24 1.43 3.52
C ILE A 119 10.30 2.50 3.74
N GLU A 120 11.47 2.34 3.16
CA GLU A 120 12.55 3.33 3.26
C GLU A 120 12.15 4.66 2.63
N LEU A 121 11.55 4.62 1.45
CA LEU A 121 11.07 5.80 0.75
C LEU A 121 10.07 6.58 1.61
N GLU A 122 9.10 5.88 2.20
CA GLU A 122 8.07 6.50 3.02
C GLU A 122 8.66 7.09 4.31
N ARG A 123 9.57 6.38 4.96
CA ARG A 123 10.23 6.88 6.17
C ARG A 123 11.05 8.12 5.90
N LYS A 124 11.72 8.16 4.77
CA LYS A 124 12.54 9.30 4.35
C LYS A 124 11.69 10.56 4.14
N HIS A 125 10.50 10.43 3.60
CA HIS A 125 9.66 11.57 3.22
C HIS A 125 8.50 11.87 4.18
N ARG A 126 8.30 11.05 5.22
CA ARG A 126 7.12 11.20 6.10
C ARG A 126 7.02 12.54 6.81
N VAL A 127 8.15 13.10 7.23
CA VAL A 127 8.17 14.40 7.94
C VAL A 127 7.73 15.52 7.00
N GLN A 128 8.24 15.52 5.79
CA GLN A 128 7.88 16.49 4.75
C GLN A 128 6.37 16.48 4.50
N HIS A 129 5.77 15.29 4.35
CA HIS A 129 4.35 15.17 4.09
C HIS A 129 3.50 15.61 5.29
N ARG A 130 3.92 15.28 6.51
CA ARG A 130 3.23 15.75 7.72
C ARG A 130 3.22 17.27 7.81
N LEU A 131 4.34 17.91 7.50
CA LEU A 131 4.43 19.38 7.51
C LEU A 131 3.54 19.99 6.44
N THR A 132 3.52 19.41 5.24
CA THR A 132 2.66 19.87 4.15
C THR A 132 1.20 19.76 4.52
N ASP A 133 0.79 18.64 5.13
CA ASP A 133 -0.59 18.42 5.56
C ASP A 133 -1.02 19.45 6.60
N ARG A 134 -0.12 19.84 7.51
CA ARG A 134 -0.40 20.89 8.50
C ARG A 134 -0.60 22.26 7.86
N ILE A 135 0.19 22.58 6.86
CA ILE A 135 0.14 23.88 6.20
C ILE A 135 -1.08 24.03 5.32
N THR A 136 -1.48 22.94 4.65
CA THR A 136 -2.59 22.95 3.69
C THR A 136 -3.96 22.83 4.34
N LYS A 137 -4.01 22.50 5.59
CA LYS A 137 -5.24 22.49 6.37
C LYS A 137 -5.49 23.87 6.96
#